data_203b414792541f0ed395ab9c462582f8
#
_entry.id   203b414792541f0ed395ab9c462582f8
#
_cell.length_a   1.000
_cell.length_b   1.000
_cell.length_c   1.000
_cell.angle_alpha   90.00
_cell.angle_beta   90.00
_cell.angle_gamma   90.00
#
_symmetry.space_group_name_H-M   'P 1'
#
loop_
_entity.id
_entity.type
_entity.pdbx_description
1 polymer ?
#
loop_
_entity_poly.entity_id
_entity_poly.type
_entity_poly.pdbx_seq_one_letter_code
_entity_poly.pdbx_strand_id
1 'polypeptide(L)'
;MKDDGRQLDEAEEKDLLRRCWYWHDARWFAAVAAEFGIDAANRINRANVFALGKVEMRRLMKATAVEHAGGMAEAMRLYEEARRLYVPSSFMEADIEAVNDVGYDVAMRRCYVHENIVRAGIAETYECAVFDRIAGWHDAWQLPLAQPMPARTCALAAGRECRQRFVVDQKRRGT
;
A
#
# COMPACT_ATOMS: atom_id res chain seq x y z
N MET A 1 25.03 -3.67 -39.10
CA MET A 1 23.86 -4.04 -38.32
C MET A 1 23.55 -2.86 -37.40
N LYS A 2 22.54 -2.05 -37.73
CA LYS A 2 22.14 -0.93 -36.86
C LYS A 2 21.47 -1.55 -35.63
N ASP A 3 22.03 -1.32 -34.48
CA ASP A 3 21.39 -1.57 -33.18
C ASP A 3 20.33 -0.48 -33.00
N ASP A 4 19.12 -0.71 -33.56
CA ASP A 4 17.97 0.17 -33.40
C ASP A 4 17.21 -0.14 -32.09
N GLY A 5 17.89 -0.70 -31.11
CA GLY A 5 17.35 -0.93 -29.77
C GLY A 5 17.04 0.41 -29.08
N ARG A 6 15.75 0.75 -28.94
CA ARG A 6 15.35 1.92 -28.15
C ARG A 6 15.83 1.74 -26.72
N GLN A 7 16.63 2.67 -26.23
CA GLN A 7 17.04 2.72 -24.84
C GLN A 7 15.87 3.28 -24.00
N LEU A 8 15.58 2.63 -22.86
CA LEU A 8 14.57 3.10 -21.93
C LEU A 8 15.09 4.36 -21.21
N ASP A 9 14.20 5.28 -20.92
CA ASP A 9 14.51 6.37 -20.00
C ASP A 9 14.35 5.92 -18.52
N GLU A 10 14.82 6.74 -17.57
CA GLU A 10 14.80 6.41 -16.15
C GLU A 10 13.37 6.18 -15.61
N ALA A 11 12.37 6.88 -16.12
CA ALA A 11 10.98 6.72 -15.69
C ALA A 11 10.40 5.39 -16.19
N GLU A 12 10.72 5.00 -17.41
CA GLU A 12 10.34 3.73 -18.01
C GLU A 12 11.00 2.54 -17.31
N GLU A 13 12.29 2.66 -16.98
CA GLU A 13 13.00 1.63 -16.20
C GLU A 13 12.36 1.44 -14.83
N LYS A 14 12.07 2.53 -14.12
CA LYS A 14 11.39 2.50 -12.82
C LYS A 14 9.99 1.87 -12.90
N ASP A 15 9.21 2.23 -13.93
CA ASP A 15 7.88 1.66 -14.11
C ASP A 15 7.96 0.15 -14.40
N LEU A 16 8.90 -0.27 -15.25
CA LEU A 16 9.13 -1.68 -15.55
C LEU A 16 9.50 -2.48 -14.31
N LEU A 17 10.44 -1.99 -13.49
CA LEU A 17 10.83 -2.63 -12.24
C LEU A 17 9.66 -2.73 -11.24
N ARG A 18 8.85 -1.67 -11.11
CA ARG A 18 7.65 -1.68 -10.27
C ARG A 18 6.63 -2.71 -10.75
N ARG A 19 6.40 -2.82 -12.06
CA ARG A 19 5.51 -3.85 -12.65
C ARG A 19 6.00 -5.25 -12.34
N CYS A 20 7.29 -5.52 -12.45
CA CYS A 20 7.87 -6.81 -12.09
C CYS A 20 7.63 -7.14 -10.61
N TRP A 21 7.77 -6.16 -9.71
CA TRP A 21 7.50 -6.33 -8.29
C TRP A 21 6.03 -6.67 -8.01
N TYR A 22 5.09 -5.91 -8.54
CA TYR A 22 3.66 -6.18 -8.35
C TYR A 22 3.25 -7.54 -8.93
N TRP A 23 3.85 -7.93 -10.07
CA TRP A 23 3.66 -9.26 -10.65
C TRP A 23 4.19 -10.37 -9.76
N HIS A 24 5.36 -10.20 -9.20
CA HIS A 24 5.95 -11.14 -8.27
C HIS A 24 5.04 -11.36 -7.04
N ASP A 25 4.56 -10.28 -6.41
CA ASP A 25 3.65 -10.34 -5.28
C ASP A 25 2.34 -11.10 -5.61
N ALA A 26 1.73 -10.78 -6.75
CA ALA A 26 0.50 -11.45 -7.18
C ALA A 26 0.70 -12.96 -7.41
N ARG A 27 1.84 -13.35 -8.00
CA ARG A 27 2.17 -14.76 -8.22
C ARG A 27 2.50 -15.48 -6.92
N TRP A 28 3.19 -14.82 -6.02
CA TRP A 28 3.47 -15.35 -4.69
C TRP A 28 2.17 -15.64 -3.93
N PHE A 29 1.26 -14.67 -3.89
CA PHE A 29 -0.06 -14.84 -3.29
C PHE A 29 -0.81 -16.03 -3.91
N ALA A 30 -0.84 -16.13 -5.24
CA ALA A 30 -1.51 -17.22 -5.93
C ALA A 30 -0.89 -18.60 -5.60
N ALA A 31 0.45 -18.68 -5.51
CA ALA A 31 1.14 -19.91 -5.16
C ALA A 31 0.82 -20.34 -3.71
N VAL A 32 0.83 -19.41 -2.75
CA VAL A 32 0.46 -19.70 -1.35
C VAL A 32 -1.01 -20.11 -1.26
N ALA A 33 -1.91 -19.46 -2.01
CA ALA A 33 -3.32 -19.81 -2.02
C ALA A 33 -3.56 -21.21 -2.61
N ALA A 34 -2.81 -21.59 -3.64
CA ALA A 34 -2.90 -22.92 -4.24
C ALA A 34 -2.39 -24.02 -3.33
N GLU A 35 -1.31 -23.77 -2.58
CA GLU A 35 -0.65 -24.77 -1.72
C GLU A 35 -1.34 -24.88 -0.34
N PHE A 36 -1.70 -23.77 0.27
CA PHE A 36 -2.12 -23.68 1.67
C PHE A 36 -3.56 -23.17 1.86
N GLY A 37 -4.26 -22.87 0.77
CA GLY A 37 -5.61 -22.31 0.79
C GLY A 37 -5.65 -20.80 0.96
N ILE A 38 -6.82 -20.22 0.61
CA ILE A 38 -7.02 -18.77 0.55
C ILE A 38 -6.89 -18.08 1.92
N ASP A 39 -7.32 -18.72 2.99
CA ASP A 39 -7.27 -18.16 4.35
C ASP A 39 -5.81 -17.99 4.82
N ALA A 40 -4.97 -18.98 4.54
CA ALA A 40 -3.54 -18.88 4.82
C ALA A 40 -2.87 -17.79 3.97
N ALA A 41 -3.21 -17.71 2.69
CA ALA A 41 -2.70 -16.68 1.79
C ALA A 41 -3.09 -15.28 2.25
N ASN A 42 -4.34 -15.06 2.63
CA ASN A 42 -4.83 -13.78 3.15
C ASN A 42 -4.08 -13.35 4.41
N ARG A 43 -3.97 -14.23 5.38
CA ARG A 43 -3.26 -13.95 6.65
C ARG A 43 -1.80 -13.62 6.42
N ILE A 44 -1.09 -14.41 5.60
CA ILE A 44 0.32 -14.20 5.27
C ILE A 44 0.49 -12.89 4.49
N ASN A 45 -0.36 -12.64 3.49
CA ASN A 45 -0.30 -11.44 2.68
C ASN A 45 -0.48 -10.17 3.50
N ARG A 46 -1.49 -10.10 4.37
CA ARG A 46 -1.73 -8.93 5.24
C ARG A 46 -0.54 -8.65 6.16
N ALA A 47 0.01 -9.70 6.80
CA ALA A 47 1.20 -9.57 7.64
C ALA A 47 2.42 -9.09 6.84
N ASN A 48 2.65 -9.66 5.67
CA ASN A 48 3.75 -9.30 4.78
C ASN A 48 3.63 -7.86 4.26
N VAL A 49 2.45 -7.46 3.80
CA VAL A 49 2.20 -6.11 3.27
C VAL A 49 2.36 -5.04 4.35
N PHE A 50 1.92 -5.31 5.59
CA PHE A 50 2.19 -4.44 6.73
C PHE A 50 3.71 -4.31 6.98
N ALA A 51 4.44 -5.43 7.03
CA ALA A 51 5.90 -5.42 7.23
C ALA A 51 6.62 -4.71 6.09
N LEU A 52 6.18 -4.89 4.84
CA LEU A 52 6.69 -4.17 3.68
C LEU A 52 6.52 -2.66 3.83
N GLY A 53 5.34 -2.21 4.21
CA GLY A 53 5.08 -0.79 4.46
C GLY A 53 6.06 -0.19 5.47
N LYS A 54 6.35 -0.90 6.55
CA LYS A 54 7.39 -0.47 7.53
C LYS A 54 8.77 -0.32 6.89
N VAL A 55 9.19 -1.27 6.08
CA VAL A 55 10.51 -1.25 5.42
C VAL A 55 10.59 -0.10 4.42
N GLU A 56 9.56 0.09 3.61
CA GLU A 56 9.49 1.17 2.63
C GLU A 56 9.63 2.54 3.29
N MET A 57 8.84 2.78 4.32
CA MET A 57 8.83 4.08 4.98
C MET A 57 10.14 4.34 5.73
N ARG A 58 10.70 3.35 6.42
CA ARG A 58 12.02 3.51 7.06
C ARG A 58 13.12 3.83 6.06
N ARG A 59 13.09 3.22 4.88
CA ARG A 59 14.05 3.53 3.80
C ARG A 59 13.86 4.93 3.27
N LEU A 60 12.61 5.35 3.06
CA LEU A 60 12.30 6.70 2.61
C LEU A 60 12.74 7.74 3.64
N MET A 61 12.39 7.56 4.92
CA MET A 61 12.78 8.46 6.00
C MET A 61 14.31 8.58 6.11
N LYS A 62 15.03 7.46 6.02
CA LYS A 62 16.49 7.47 5.98
C LYS A 62 17.04 8.24 4.78
N ALA A 63 16.45 8.06 3.60
CA ALA A 63 16.89 8.74 2.37
C ALA A 63 16.59 10.24 2.39
N THR A 64 15.59 10.69 3.15
CA THR A 64 15.18 12.09 3.30
C THR A 64 15.68 12.73 4.60
N ALA A 65 16.52 12.02 5.37
CA ALA A 65 17.05 12.45 6.66
C ALA A 65 15.95 12.84 7.69
N VAL A 66 14.83 12.14 7.66
CA VAL A 66 13.73 12.27 8.64
C VAL A 66 13.82 11.12 9.63
N GLU A 67 13.94 11.40 10.92
CA GLU A 67 14.04 10.37 11.97
C GLU A 67 12.65 9.89 12.41
N HIS A 68 11.70 10.82 12.54
CA HIS A 68 10.30 10.55 12.89
C HIS A 68 9.41 11.63 12.28
N ALA A 69 8.15 11.34 12.07
CA ALA A 69 7.21 12.38 11.62
C ALA A 69 6.82 13.27 12.80
N GLY A 70 7.17 14.54 12.74
CA GLY A 70 6.87 15.54 13.79
C GLY A 70 5.38 15.83 13.98
N GLY A 71 4.53 15.33 13.06
CA GLY A 71 3.08 15.47 13.13
C GLY A 71 2.41 15.05 11.82
N MET A 72 1.09 15.26 11.74
CA MET A 72 0.30 14.84 10.58
C MET A 72 0.74 15.50 9.27
N ALA A 73 1.10 16.78 9.28
CA ALA A 73 1.53 17.48 8.08
C ALA A 73 2.80 16.86 7.46
N GLU A 74 3.78 16.50 8.29
CA GLU A 74 4.99 15.82 7.83
C GLU A 74 4.71 14.38 7.40
N ALA A 75 3.84 13.66 8.13
CA ALA A 75 3.39 12.33 7.74
C ALA A 75 2.71 12.36 6.35
N MET A 76 1.89 13.35 6.07
CA MET A 76 1.25 13.50 4.75
C MET A 76 2.26 13.80 3.65
N ARG A 77 3.28 14.61 3.91
CA ARG A 77 4.37 14.84 2.96
C ARG A 77 5.13 13.53 2.64
N LEU A 78 5.48 12.76 3.68
CA LEU A 78 6.12 11.44 3.51
C LEU A 78 5.18 10.43 2.82
N TYR A 79 3.87 10.49 3.09
CA TYR A 79 2.87 9.69 2.42
C TYR A 79 2.88 9.92 0.90
N GLU A 80 2.85 11.20 0.47
CA GLU A 80 2.89 11.54 -0.95
C GLU A 80 4.18 11.07 -1.62
N GLU A 81 5.34 11.22 -0.97
CA GLU A 81 6.60 10.70 -1.47
C GLU A 81 6.61 9.17 -1.57
N ALA A 82 6.10 8.46 -0.54
CA ALA A 82 5.98 7.01 -0.56
C ALA A 82 5.05 6.53 -1.68
N ARG A 83 3.91 7.21 -1.86
CA ARG A 83 2.97 6.93 -2.94
C ARG A 83 3.64 7.11 -4.30
N ARG A 84 4.32 8.22 -4.51
CA ARG A 84 5.05 8.50 -5.76
C ARG A 84 6.11 7.45 -6.08
N LEU A 85 6.83 6.97 -5.06
CA LEU A 85 7.91 6.00 -5.23
C LEU A 85 7.40 4.56 -5.38
N TYR A 86 6.48 4.14 -4.53
CA TYR A 86 6.13 2.73 -4.36
C TYR A 86 4.76 2.36 -4.95
N VAL A 87 3.88 3.34 -5.19
CA VAL A 87 2.52 3.12 -5.67
C VAL A 87 2.25 3.98 -6.91
N PRO A 88 2.72 3.56 -8.09
CA PRO A 88 2.56 4.36 -9.30
C PRO A 88 1.08 4.56 -9.64
N SER A 89 0.75 5.73 -10.16
CA SER A 89 -0.62 6.10 -10.56
C SER A 89 -1.18 5.19 -11.67
N SER A 90 -0.30 4.55 -12.47
CA SER A 90 -0.70 3.53 -13.45
C SER A 90 -1.35 2.28 -12.83
N PHE A 91 -1.15 2.06 -11.52
CA PHE A 91 -1.70 0.92 -10.78
C PHE A 91 -2.78 1.30 -9.78
N MET A 92 -2.60 2.40 -9.07
CA MET A 92 -3.51 2.84 -8.03
C MET A 92 -3.70 4.34 -8.07
N GLU A 93 -4.95 4.78 -8.00
CA GLU A 93 -5.35 6.17 -7.85
C GLU A 93 -6.19 6.30 -6.60
N ALA A 94 -5.87 7.27 -5.76
CA ALA A 94 -6.59 7.54 -4.53
C ALA A 94 -6.66 9.05 -4.26
N ASP A 95 -7.79 9.48 -3.74
CA ASP A 95 -7.94 10.80 -3.11
C ASP A 95 -7.56 10.67 -1.64
N ILE A 96 -6.86 11.68 -1.14
CA ILE A 96 -6.46 11.78 0.25
C ILE A 96 -6.98 13.10 0.78
N GLU A 97 -7.82 13.01 1.81
CA GLU A 97 -8.48 14.17 2.41
C GLU A 97 -8.13 14.25 3.90
N ALA A 98 -7.46 15.34 4.30
CA ALA A 98 -7.27 15.63 5.71
C ALA A 98 -8.64 15.88 6.37
N VAL A 99 -8.92 15.19 7.46
CA VAL A 99 -10.16 15.37 8.24
C VAL A 99 -9.94 16.35 9.38
N ASN A 100 -8.78 16.23 10.05
CA ASN A 100 -8.33 17.10 11.13
C ASN A 100 -6.84 16.81 11.43
N ASP A 101 -6.31 17.41 12.50
CA ASP A 101 -4.90 17.29 12.88
C ASP A 101 -4.45 15.87 13.28
N VAL A 102 -5.38 14.92 13.38
CA VAL A 102 -5.10 13.55 13.82
C VAL A 102 -5.60 12.48 12.87
N GLY A 103 -6.25 12.85 11.77
CA GLY A 103 -6.82 11.87 10.86
C GLY A 103 -7.01 12.36 9.45
N TYR A 104 -7.07 11.38 8.54
CA TYR A 104 -7.32 11.59 7.11
C TYR A 104 -8.07 10.39 6.53
N ASP A 105 -8.73 10.61 5.41
CA ASP A 105 -9.39 9.59 4.61
C ASP A 105 -8.58 9.29 3.36
N VAL A 106 -8.55 8.02 2.98
CA VAL A 106 -8.05 7.55 1.70
C VAL A 106 -9.20 6.89 0.94
N ALA A 107 -9.56 7.43 -0.21
CA ALA A 107 -10.60 6.91 -1.09
C ALA A 107 -9.97 6.40 -2.39
N MET A 108 -10.03 5.08 -2.63
CA MET A 108 -9.47 4.46 -3.83
C MET A 108 -10.38 4.70 -5.02
N ARG A 109 -9.87 5.33 -6.09
CA ARG A 109 -10.55 5.52 -7.38
C ARG A 109 -10.27 4.36 -8.32
N ARG A 110 -9.01 3.93 -8.37
CA ARG A 110 -8.54 2.81 -9.16
C ARG A 110 -7.63 1.93 -8.32
N CYS A 111 -7.75 0.62 -8.44
CA CYS A 111 -6.97 -0.32 -7.66
C CYS A 111 -6.57 -1.55 -8.49
N TYR A 112 -5.28 -1.70 -8.75
CA TYR A 112 -4.70 -2.87 -9.42
C TYR A 112 -5.06 -4.19 -8.73
N VAL A 113 -5.09 -4.20 -7.39
CA VAL A 113 -5.47 -5.41 -6.63
C VAL A 113 -6.91 -5.79 -6.95
N HIS A 114 -7.85 -4.84 -6.94
CA HIS A 114 -9.24 -5.06 -7.32
C HIS A 114 -9.35 -5.68 -8.73
N GLU A 115 -8.67 -5.07 -9.72
CA GLU A 115 -8.71 -5.55 -11.11
C GLU A 115 -8.24 -7.01 -11.23
N ASN A 116 -7.21 -7.38 -10.46
CA ASN A 116 -6.63 -8.73 -10.52
C ASN A 116 -7.43 -9.77 -9.75
N ILE A 117 -7.95 -9.46 -8.56
CA ILE A 117 -8.77 -10.42 -7.80
C ILE A 117 -10.11 -10.71 -8.48
N VAL A 118 -10.70 -9.72 -9.16
CA VAL A 118 -11.89 -9.92 -9.99
C VAL A 118 -11.56 -10.83 -11.17
N ARG A 119 -10.47 -10.55 -11.89
CA ARG A 119 -10.02 -11.40 -13.01
C ARG A 119 -9.68 -12.82 -12.58
N ALA A 120 -9.15 -13.01 -11.38
CA ALA A 120 -8.83 -14.31 -10.80
C ALA A 120 -10.04 -15.04 -10.21
N GLY A 121 -11.22 -14.40 -10.10
CA GLY A 121 -12.44 -14.99 -9.54
C GLY A 121 -12.38 -15.20 -8.02
N ILE A 122 -11.52 -14.47 -7.30
CA ILE A 122 -11.34 -14.63 -5.84
C ILE A 122 -11.81 -13.42 -5.02
N ALA A 123 -12.54 -12.50 -5.64
CA ALA A 123 -12.92 -11.23 -5.03
C ALA A 123 -13.74 -11.38 -3.73
N GLU A 124 -14.54 -12.44 -3.61
CA GLU A 124 -15.37 -12.71 -2.44
C GLU A 124 -14.59 -13.28 -1.24
N THR A 125 -13.47 -13.95 -1.52
CA THR A 125 -12.65 -14.64 -0.50
C THR A 125 -11.35 -13.92 -0.19
N TYR A 126 -10.93 -12.97 -1.04
CA TYR A 126 -9.71 -12.20 -0.83
C TYR A 126 -9.89 -11.15 0.27
N GLU A 127 -8.99 -11.17 1.27
CA GLU A 127 -8.89 -10.10 2.27
C GLU A 127 -7.92 -9.01 1.80
N CYS A 128 -8.45 -7.79 1.69
CA CYS A 128 -7.70 -6.65 1.16
C CYS A 128 -6.60 -6.20 2.12
N ALA A 129 -5.35 -6.21 1.66
CA ALA A 129 -4.17 -5.76 2.40
C ALA A 129 -3.69 -4.34 2.02
N VAL A 130 -4.35 -3.65 1.10
CA VAL A 130 -3.88 -2.34 0.59
C VAL A 130 -3.69 -1.33 1.73
N PHE A 131 -4.60 -1.31 2.69
CA PHE A 131 -4.52 -0.38 3.82
C PHE A 131 -3.62 -0.87 4.96
N ASP A 132 -3.29 -2.17 5.01
CA ASP A 132 -2.26 -2.69 5.93
C ASP A 132 -0.87 -2.11 5.59
N ARG A 133 -0.59 -1.82 4.30
CA ARG A 133 0.64 -1.14 3.88
C ARG A 133 0.76 0.26 4.47
N ILE A 134 -0.33 1.03 4.43
CA ILE A 134 -0.38 2.37 5.02
C ILE A 134 -0.27 2.28 6.55
N ALA A 135 -0.89 1.29 7.18
CA ALA A 135 -0.70 1.05 8.61
C ALA A 135 0.77 0.74 8.96
N GLY A 136 1.49 0.03 8.09
CA GLY A 136 2.94 -0.16 8.20
C GLY A 136 3.73 1.14 8.10
N TRP A 137 3.31 2.09 7.25
CA TRP A 137 3.93 3.42 7.20
C TRP A 137 3.71 4.18 8.51
N HIS A 138 2.50 4.13 9.08
CA HIS A 138 2.20 4.73 10.38
C HIS A 138 3.08 4.19 11.51
N ASP A 139 3.31 2.88 11.54
CA ASP A 139 4.21 2.26 12.52
C ASP A 139 5.65 2.81 12.37
N ALA A 140 6.14 2.95 11.14
CA ALA A 140 7.47 3.50 10.89
C ALA A 140 7.59 4.99 11.24
N TRP A 141 6.51 5.77 11.08
CA TRP A 141 6.44 7.18 11.48
C TRP A 141 6.44 7.41 12.97
N GLN A 142 6.20 6.37 13.79
CA GLN A 142 5.93 6.49 15.23
C GLN A 142 4.65 7.30 15.52
N LEU A 143 3.69 7.22 14.61
CA LEU A 143 2.34 7.75 14.73
C LEU A 143 1.33 6.60 14.72
N PRO A 144 1.23 5.83 15.81
CA PRO A 144 0.42 4.62 15.85
C PRO A 144 -1.05 4.94 15.59
N LEU A 145 -1.71 4.05 14.87
CA LEU A 145 -3.15 4.17 14.63
C LEU A 145 -3.95 3.83 15.89
N ALA A 146 -5.05 4.54 16.08
CA ALA A 146 -5.98 4.31 17.21
C ALA A 146 -6.63 2.93 17.16
N GLN A 147 -6.75 2.35 15.96
CA GLN A 147 -7.30 1.02 15.75
C GLN A 147 -6.50 0.25 14.69
N PRO A 148 -6.33 -1.07 14.82
CA PRO A 148 -5.74 -1.90 13.79
C PRO A 148 -6.62 -1.92 12.53
N MET A 149 -6.00 -2.22 11.38
CA MET A 149 -6.76 -2.39 10.13
C MET A 149 -7.65 -3.64 10.21
N PRO A 150 -8.97 -3.49 9.98
CA PRO A 150 -9.86 -4.64 9.99
C PRO A 150 -9.58 -5.56 8.79
N ALA A 151 -9.78 -6.85 8.98
CA ALA A 151 -9.91 -7.79 7.87
C ALA A 151 -11.18 -7.45 7.08
N ARG A 152 -11.07 -7.34 5.76
CA ARG A 152 -12.21 -7.00 4.92
C ARG A 152 -12.02 -7.51 3.48
N THR A 153 -13.10 -7.89 2.86
CA THR A 153 -13.17 -8.14 1.43
C THR A 153 -13.09 -6.83 0.62
N CYS A 154 -12.89 -6.94 -0.67
CA CYS A 154 -12.75 -5.78 -1.54
C CYS A 154 -14.07 -5.00 -1.67
N ALA A 155 -14.10 -3.76 -1.22
CA ALA A 155 -15.28 -2.90 -1.32
C ALA A 155 -15.66 -2.60 -2.77
N LEU A 156 -14.68 -2.35 -3.65
CA LEU A 156 -14.95 -2.10 -5.08
C LEU A 156 -15.56 -3.31 -5.78
N ALA A 157 -15.12 -4.53 -5.44
CA ALA A 157 -15.72 -5.75 -6.00
C ALA A 157 -17.17 -5.96 -5.53
N ALA A 158 -17.51 -5.44 -4.36
CA ALA A 158 -18.87 -5.42 -3.83
C ALA A 158 -19.71 -4.21 -4.31
N GLY A 159 -19.23 -3.44 -5.28
CA GLY A 159 -19.90 -2.23 -5.79
C GLY A 159 -20.01 -1.08 -4.79
N ARG A 160 -19.17 -1.06 -3.77
CA ARG A 160 -19.16 -0.06 -2.70
C ARG A 160 -17.96 0.88 -2.83
N GLU A 161 -18.05 2.08 -2.27
CA GLU A 161 -16.91 2.98 -2.14
C GLU A 161 -15.80 2.33 -1.32
N CYS A 162 -14.57 2.40 -1.83
CA CYS A 162 -13.40 1.92 -1.13
C CYS A 162 -12.72 3.08 -0.40
N ARG A 163 -13.21 3.39 0.79
CA ARG A 163 -12.69 4.45 1.67
C ARG A 163 -12.20 3.86 2.99
N GLN A 164 -11.11 4.41 3.49
CA GLN A 164 -10.57 4.08 4.82
C GLN A 164 -10.17 5.36 5.55
N ARG A 165 -10.67 5.51 6.76
CA ARG A 165 -10.22 6.55 7.69
C ARG A 165 -9.05 6.05 8.52
N PHE A 166 -8.00 6.85 8.57
CA PHE A 166 -6.84 6.68 9.43
C PHE A 166 -6.88 7.72 10.55
N VAL A 167 -6.84 7.26 11.78
CA VAL A 167 -6.83 8.13 12.97
C VAL A 167 -5.64 7.77 13.82
N VAL A 168 -4.80 8.74 14.15
CA VAL A 168 -3.61 8.56 14.99
C VAL A 168 -3.99 8.57 16.47
N ASP A 169 -3.45 7.62 17.21
CA ASP A 169 -3.56 7.60 18.68
C ASP A 169 -2.59 8.60 19.30
N GLN A 170 -3.10 9.75 19.70
CA GLN A 170 -2.29 10.80 20.32
C GLN A 170 -1.69 10.40 21.67
N LYS A 171 -2.31 9.46 22.39
CA LYS A 171 -1.83 9.02 23.71
C LYS A 171 -0.58 8.12 23.63
N ARG A 172 -0.34 7.52 22.46
CA ARG A 172 0.77 6.60 22.22
C ARG A 172 1.92 7.23 21.44
N ARG A 173 1.91 8.56 21.26
CA ARG A 173 3.03 9.30 20.64
C ARG A 173 4.21 9.33 21.61
N GLY A 174 5.36 8.81 21.19
CA GLY A 174 6.63 9.02 21.90
C GLY A 174 6.89 8.17 23.14
N THR A 175 6.28 6.98 23.25
CA THR A 175 6.73 5.96 24.21
C THR A 175 7.73 4.99 23.60
#